data_087e642866f954b67e6002ac4e7f7c83
#
_entry.id   087e642866f954b67e6002ac4e7f7c83
#
_cell.length_a   1.000
_cell.length_b   1.000
_cell.length_c   1.000
_cell.angle_alpha   90.00
_cell.angle_beta   90.00
_cell.angle_gamma   90.00
#
_symmetry.space_group_name_H-M   'P 1'
#
loop_
_entity.id
_entity.type
_entity.pdbx_description
1 polymer ?
#
loop_
_entity_poly.entity_id
_entity_poly.type
_entity_poly.pdbx_seq_one_letter_code
_entity_poly.pdbx_strand_id
1 'polypeptide(L)'
;MNKTYTEISGWIVERIAHHAELEPRQITLDTEIVNFRLDSLLMVNITSELEEWLGMDLSPSIFWEMGTIGATTEWILENQEA
;
A
#
# COMPACT_ATOMS: atom_id res chain seq x y z
N MET A 1 -14.22 12.48 -0.43
CA MET A 1 -13.03 13.35 -0.46
C MET A 1 -11.79 12.49 -0.74
N ASN A 2 -10.96 12.93 -1.69
CA ASN A 2 -9.80 12.13 -2.08
C ASN A 2 -8.64 12.26 -1.10
N LYS A 3 -7.88 11.21 -0.99
CA LYS A 3 -6.65 11.20 -0.18
C LYS A 3 -5.48 11.72 -1.02
N THR A 4 -4.48 12.26 -0.34
CA THR A 4 -3.26 12.74 -1.01
C THR A 4 -2.23 11.61 -1.12
N TYR A 5 -1.20 11.85 -1.93
CA TYR A 5 -0.08 10.92 -2.05
C TYR A 5 0.53 10.61 -0.68
N THR A 6 0.79 11.65 0.10
CA THR A 6 1.40 11.49 1.43
C THR A 6 0.51 10.68 2.37
N GLU A 7 -0.79 10.92 2.34
CA GLU A 7 -1.72 10.17 3.17
C GLU A 7 -1.75 8.70 2.80
N ILE A 8 -1.84 8.41 1.51
CA ILE A 8 -1.92 7.04 1.02
C ILE A 8 -0.62 6.29 1.28
N SER A 9 0.51 6.86 0.87
CA SER A 9 1.80 6.21 1.06
C SER A 9 2.13 6.03 2.54
N GLY A 10 1.80 7.02 3.35
CA GLY A 10 2.01 6.95 4.80
C GLY A 10 1.21 5.84 5.44
N TRP A 11 -0.05 5.69 5.04
CA TRP A 11 -0.90 4.61 5.54
C TRP A 11 -0.30 3.24 5.21
N ILE A 12 0.12 3.07 3.95
CA ILE A 12 0.70 1.81 3.50
C ILE A 12 2.00 1.51 4.24
N VAL A 13 2.87 2.51 4.36
CA VAL A 13 4.16 2.36 5.06
C VAL A 13 3.93 1.93 6.51
N GLU A 14 3.04 2.60 7.21
CA GLU A 14 2.77 2.25 8.60
C GLU A 14 2.22 0.84 8.76
N ARG A 15 1.33 0.44 7.86
CA ARG A 15 0.74 -0.87 7.93
C ARG A 15 1.76 -1.97 7.65
N ILE A 16 2.60 -1.78 6.64
CA ILE A 16 3.66 -2.73 6.31
C ILE A 16 4.69 -2.77 7.44
N ALA A 17 5.07 -1.61 7.97
CA ALA A 17 6.05 -1.53 9.05
C ALA A 17 5.57 -2.33 10.27
N HIS A 18 4.30 -2.19 10.61
CA HIS A 18 3.72 -2.91 11.74
C HIS A 18 3.85 -4.42 11.56
N HIS A 19 3.48 -4.94 10.39
CA HIS A 19 3.50 -6.37 10.14
C HIS A 19 4.89 -6.93 9.89
N ALA A 20 5.80 -6.13 9.34
CA ALA A 20 7.17 -6.55 9.09
C ALA A 20 8.08 -6.34 10.30
N GLU A 21 7.56 -5.75 11.37
CA GLU A 21 8.32 -5.42 12.57
C GLU A 21 9.50 -4.49 12.28
N LEU A 22 9.24 -3.52 11.40
CA LEU A 22 10.20 -2.48 11.03
C LEU A 22 9.67 -1.12 11.46
N GLU A 23 10.57 -0.15 11.58
CA GLU A 23 10.14 1.23 11.78
C GLU A 23 9.76 1.84 10.43
N PRO A 24 8.74 2.71 10.40
CA PRO A 24 8.34 3.32 9.13
C PRO A 24 9.49 3.98 8.37
N ARG A 25 10.44 4.58 9.08
CA ARG A 25 11.59 5.24 8.45
C ARG A 25 12.52 4.27 7.71
N GLN A 26 12.42 2.98 8.00
CA GLN A 26 13.21 1.96 7.33
C GLN A 26 12.63 1.52 6.01
N ILE A 27 11.40 1.95 5.71
CA ILE A 27 10.68 1.57 4.51
C ILE A 27 10.74 2.71 3.52
N THR A 28 11.28 2.43 2.32
CA THR A 28 11.30 3.42 1.25
C THR A 28 10.20 3.09 0.24
N LEU A 29 9.71 4.10 -0.44
CA LEU A 29 8.64 3.93 -1.42
C LEU A 29 9.11 3.21 -2.68
N ASP A 30 10.41 3.18 -2.91
CA ASP A 30 11.01 2.55 -4.08
C ASP A 30 11.38 1.09 -3.87
N THR A 31 11.32 0.60 -2.63
CA THR A 31 11.67 -0.79 -2.35
C THR A 31 10.56 -1.69 -2.89
N GLU A 32 10.95 -2.75 -3.59
CA GLU A 32 9.98 -3.70 -4.11
C GLU A 32 9.28 -4.43 -2.95
N ILE A 33 7.98 -4.60 -3.10
CA ILE A 33 7.15 -5.24 -2.07
C ILE A 33 7.67 -6.63 -1.71
N VAL A 34 8.16 -7.38 -2.71
CA VAL A 34 8.69 -8.75 -2.48
C VAL A 34 9.84 -8.76 -1.48
N ASN A 35 10.57 -7.66 -1.37
CA ASN A 35 11.73 -7.58 -0.48
C ASN A 35 11.35 -7.49 1.00
N PHE A 36 10.09 -7.21 1.31
CA PHE A 36 9.63 -7.19 2.70
C PHE A 36 9.30 -8.60 3.21
N ARG A 37 9.28 -9.58 2.32
CA ARG A 37 9.03 -10.99 2.68
C ARG A 37 7.74 -11.22 3.48
N LEU A 38 6.72 -10.47 3.14
CA LEU A 38 5.43 -10.62 3.77
C LEU A 38 4.62 -11.71 3.09
N ASP A 39 3.83 -12.42 3.90
CA ASP A 39 2.93 -13.45 3.41
C ASP A 39 1.92 -12.82 2.44
N SER A 40 1.64 -13.50 1.33
CA SER A 40 0.67 -13.00 0.35
C SER A 40 -0.72 -12.85 0.94
N LEU A 41 -1.12 -13.73 1.87
CA LEU A 41 -2.40 -13.60 2.54
C LEU A 41 -2.45 -12.33 3.38
N LEU A 42 -1.35 -12.00 4.05
CA LEU A 42 -1.25 -10.77 4.81
C LEU A 42 -1.38 -9.55 3.89
N MET A 43 -0.75 -9.59 2.71
CA MET A 43 -0.85 -8.50 1.76
C MET A 43 -2.28 -8.34 1.22
N VAL A 44 -2.99 -9.44 1.03
CA VAL A 44 -4.40 -9.38 0.64
C VAL A 44 -5.23 -8.73 1.74
N ASN A 45 -4.94 -9.05 3.00
CA ASN A 45 -5.63 -8.43 4.13
C ASN A 45 -5.36 -6.94 4.22
N ILE A 46 -4.11 -6.53 4.02
CA ILE A 46 -3.74 -5.11 4.00
C ILE A 46 -4.48 -4.39 2.87
N THR A 47 -4.56 -5.04 1.70
CA THR A 47 -5.28 -4.46 0.55
C THR A 47 -6.77 -4.27 0.88
N SER A 48 -7.37 -5.25 1.54
CA SER A 48 -8.77 -5.16 1.94
C SER A 48 -9.00 -3.98 2.91
N GLU A 49 -8.11 -3.80 3.88
CA GLU A 49 -8.19 -2.67 4.80
C GLU A 49 -8.00 -1.34 4.07
N LEU A 50 -7.10 -1.33 3.10
CA LEU A 50 -6.84 -0.14 2.29
C LEU A 50 -8.08 0.24 1.48
N GLU A 51 -8.77 -0.75 0.91
CA GLU A 51 -10.01 -0.51 0.18
C GLU A 51 -11.05 0.17 1.06
N GLU A 52 -11.22 -0.31 2.29
CA GLU A 52 -12.17 0.26 3.21
C GLU A 52 -11.82 1.72 3.54
N TRP A 53 -10.55 1.95 3.79
CA TRP A 53 -10.09 3.31 4.14
C TRP A 53 -10.25 4.28 2.99
N LEU A 54 -9.98 3.81 1.76
CA LEU A 54 -10.10 4.64 0.55
C LEU A 54 -11.53 4.78 0.05
N GLY A 55 -12.38 3.80 0.34
CA GLY A 55 -13.73 3.76 -0.20
C GLY A 55 -13.76 3.42 -1.68
N MET A 56 -12.78 2.63 -2.16
CA MET A 56 -12.73 2.21 -3.56
C MET A 56 -12.25 0.76 -3.66
N ASP A 57 -12.59 0.11 -4.75
CA ASP A 57 -12.18 -1.27 -4.99
C ASP A 57 -10.75 -1.32 -5.53
N LEU A 58 -10.00 -2.32 -5.07
CA LEU A 58 -8.64 -2.57 -5.53
C LEU A 58 -8.49 -4.04 -5.88
N SER A 59 -7.59 -4.35 -6.83
CA SER A 59 -7.23 -5.73 -7.09
C SER A 59 -6.60 -6.33 -5.82
N PRO A 60 -6.97 -7.56 -5.44
CA PRO A 60 -6.35 -8.21 -4.27
C PRO A 60 -4.84 -8.35 -4.37
N SER A 61 -4.29 -8.35 -5.58
CA SER A 61 -2.86 -8.48 -5.82
C SER A 61 -2.20 -7.17 -6.25
N ILE A 62 -2.82 -6.03 -5.95
CA ILE A 62 -2.35 -4.73 -6.43
C ILE A 62 -0.88 -4.45 -6.08
N PHE A 63 -0.45 -4.83 -4.88
CA PHE A 63 0.93 -4.59 -4.47
C PHE A 63 1.94 -5.35 -5.32
N TRP A 64 1.58 -6.57 -5.73
CA TRP A 64 2.43 -7.38 -6.59
C TRP A 64 2.41 -6.86 -8.02
N GLU A 65 1.25 -6.41 -8.49
CA GLU A 65 1.09 -5.87 -9.84
C GLU A 65 1.86 -4.56 -10.01
N MET A 66 1.84 -3.72 -9.00
CA MET A 66 2.53 -2.43 -9.05
C MET A 66 4.00 -2.54 -8.67
N GLY A 67 4.33 -3.46 -7.77
CA GLY A 67 5.71 -3.78 -7.41
C GLY A 67 6.27 -2.99 -6.23
N THR A 68 5.95 -1.71 -6.11
CA THR A 68 6.45 -0.86 -5.02
C THR A 68 5.32 -0.09 -4.37
N ILE A 69 5.58 0.45 -3.18
CA ILE A 69 4.60 1.30 -2.48
C ILE A 69 4.33 2.57 -3.30
N GLY A 70 5.39 3.16 -3.85
CA GLY A 70 5.24 4.39 -4.65
C GLY A 70 4.37 4.18 -5.87
N ALA A 71 4.62 3.10 -6.62
CA ALA A 71 3.84 2.79 -7.82
C ALA A 71 2.38 2.49 -7.46
N THR A 72 2.15 1.77 -6.36
CA THR A 72 0.80 1.50 -5.87
C THR A 72 0.07 2.78 -5.52
N THR A 73 0.77 3.68 -4.83
CA THR A 73 0.20 4.99 -4.44
C THR A 73 -0.16 5.82 -5.66
N GLU A 74 0.72 5.87 -6.65
CA GLU A 74 0.46 6.61 -7.88
C GLU A 74 -0.76 6.07 -8.63
N TRP A 75 -0.87 4.76 -8.71
CA TRP A 75 -2.03 4.12 -9.35
C TRP A 75 -3.32 4.51 -8.63
N ILE A 76 -3.31 4.47 -7.30
CA ILE A 76 -4.48 4.82 -6.50
C ILE A 76 -4.87 6.28 -6.75
N LEU A 77 -3.88 7.19 -6.75
CA LEU A 77 -4.15 8.60 -7.00
C LEU A 77 -4.82 8.83 -8.35
N GLU A 78 -4.35 8.14 -9.38
CA GLU A 78 -4.88 8.29 -10.73
C GLU A 78 -6.28 7.73 -10.86
N ASN A 79 -6.66 6.78 -10.00
CA ASN A 79 -7.93 6.07 -10.10
C ASN A 79 -8.95 6.47 -9.06
N GLN A 80 -8.63 7.40 -8.17
CA GLN A 80 -9.61 7.96 -7.24
C GLN A 80 -10.62 8.79 -7.99
N GLU A 81 -11.88 8.68 -7.58
CA GLU A 81 -12.92 9.53 -8.15
C GLU A 81 -12.93 10.87 -7.43
N ALA A 82 -13.09 11.91 -8.21
CA ALA A 82 -13.14 13.26 -7.67
C ALA A 82 -14.44 13.49 -6.88
#